data_07f5a03a822edd86adc55393cc0532e7
#
_entry.id   07f5a03a822edd86adc55393cc0532e7
#
_cell.length_a   1.000
_cell.length_b   1.000
_cell.length_c   1.000
_cell.angle_alpha   90.00
_cell.angle_beta   90.00
_cell.angle_gamma   90.00
#
_symmetry.space_group_name_H-M   'P 1'
#
loop_
_entity.id
_entity.type
_entity.pdbx_description
1 polymer ?
#
loop_
_entity_poly.entity_id
_entity_poly.type
_entity_poly.pdbx_seq_one_letter_code
_entity_poly.pdbx_strand_id
1 'polypeptide(L)'
;MAHVTVRLHFLRQATRKVRLVTDLIRGRAADLAINQLAFLPKRAALPVAKLLKSGVAAAKERGLGDDLWISQVLTDQGPALKRRLINSRGRSSQLKKFTTHIVLTLS
;
A
#
# COMPACT_ATOMS: atom_id res chain seq x y z
N MET A 1 24.40 2.48 1.89
CA MET A 1 23.50 2.69 3.04
C MET A 1 22.55 1.51 3.19
N ALA A 2 22.34 1.08 4.41
CA ALA A 2 21.44 -0.02 4.67
C ALA A 2 19.99 0.43 4.53
N HIS A 3 19.19 -0.35 3.83
CA HIS A 3 17.76 -0.08 3.66
C HIS A 3 17.01 -1.42 3.55
N VAL A 4 15.71 -1.35 3.80
CA VAL A 4 14.81 -2.49 3.66
C VAL A 4 13.68 -2.10 2.73
N THR A 5 13.39 -2.98 1.77
CA THR A 5 12.29 -2.79 0.85
C THR A 5 11.26 -3.90 1.06
N VAL A 6 10.00 -3.51 1.26
CA VAL A 6 8.88 -4.45 1.35
C VAL A 6 7.86 -4.14 0.27
N ARG A 7 7.18 -5.18 -0.20
CA ARG A 7 6.24 -5.08 -1.31
C ARG A 7 4.90 -5.69 -0.95
N LEU A 8 3.85 -5.06 -1.41
CA LEU A 8 2.49 -5.58 -1.34
C LEU A 8 1.96 -5.67 -2.77
N HIS A 9 1.58 -6.87 -3.19
CA HIS A 9 1.09 -7.11 -4.54
C HIS A 9 -0.41 -7.37 -4.54
N PHE A 10 -1.08 -6.94 -5.62
CA PHE A 10 -2.48 -7.26 -5.88
C PHE A 10 -3.46 -6.80 -4.80
N LEU A 11 -3.18 -5.64 -4.20
CA LEU A 11 -4.14 -5.03 -3.29
C LEU A 11 -5.39 -4.64 -4.10
N ARG A 12 -6.55 -5.18 -3.71
CA ARG A 12 -7.81 -4.99 -4.46
C ARG A 12 -8.46 -3.65 -4.13
N GLN A 13 -7.77 -2.59 -4.47
CA GLN A 13 -8.24 -1.21 -4.34
C GLN A 13 -7.70 -0.40 -5.50
N ALA A 14 -8.42 0.67 -5.87
CA ALA A 14 -7.99 1.55 -6.95
C ALA A 14 -6.71 2.28 -6.57
N THR A 15 -5.75 2.32 -7.48
CA THR A 15 -4.45 2.98 -7.27
C THR A 15 -4.60 4.42 -6.81
N ARG A 16 -5.56 5.14 -7.39
CA ARG A 16 -5.84 6.54 -7.07
C ARG A 16 -6.17 6.72 -5.58
N LYS A 17 -7.00 5.82 -5.02
CA LYS A 17 -7.39 5.87 -3.61
C LYS A 17 -6.24 5.46 -2.69
N VAL A 18 -5.47 4.44 -3.08
CA VAL A 18 -4.31 3.99 -2.32
C VAL A 18 -3.24 5.07 -2.29
N ARG A 19 -3.03 5.76 -3.42
CA ARG A 19 -2.03 6.83 -3.52
C ARG A 19 -2.32 7.99 -2.56
N LEU A 20 -3.57 8.28 -2.27
CA LEU A 20 -3.92 9.29 -1.26
C LEU A 20 -3.36 8.94 0.11
N VAL A 21 -3.37 7.66 0.47
CA VAL A 21 -2.83 7.18 1.75
C VAL A 21 -1.31 7.14 1.73
N THR A 22 -0.70 6.61 0.68
CA THR A 22 0.76 6.50 0.60
C THR A 22 1.45 7.85 0.54
N ASP A 23 0.83 8.85 -0.09
CA ASP A 23 1.38 10.20 -0.14
C ASP A 23 1.44 10.87 1.24
N LEU A 24 0.52 10.50 2.14
CA LEU A 24 0.51 11.05 3.51
C LEU A 24 1.71 10.59 4.34
N ILE A 25 2.26 9.42 4.05
CA ILE A 25 3.35 8.84 4.86
C ILE A 25 4.72 9.00 4.21
N ARG A 26 4.79 9.45 2.97
CA ARG A 26 6.07 9.60 2.27
C ARG A 26 6.96 10.59 2.99
N GLY A 27 8.21 10.19 3.25
CA GLY A 27 9.20 11.05 3.89
C GLY A 27 9.02 11.22 5.40
N ARG A 28 8.13 10.45 6.02
CA ARG A 28 7.89 10.53 7.46
C ARG A 28 8.61 9.43 8.22
N ALA A 29 8.82 9.67 9.51
CA ALA A 29 9.35 8.63 10.40
C ALA A 29 8.36 7.45 10.47
N ALA A 30 8.88 6.23 10.48
CA ALA A 30 8.03 5.03 10.43
C ALA A 30 7.05 4.95 11.61
N ASP A 31 7.50 5.29 12.83
CA ASP A 31 6.63 5.25 14.01
C ASP A 31 5.47 6.24 13.91
N LEU A 32 5.75 7.46 13.47
CA LEU A 32 4.72 8.48 13.27
C LEU A 32 3.74 8.07 12.17
N ALA A 33 4.24 7.46 11.10
CA ALA A 33 3.40 7.00 10.01
C ALA A 33 2.46 5.89 10.46
N ILE A 34 2.93 4.94 11.27
CA ILE A 34 2.09 3.87 11.81
C ILE A 34 0.95 4.46 12.65
N ASN A 35 1.27 5.40 13.53
CA ASN A 35 0.27 6.06 14.36
C ASN A 35 -0.74 6.84 13.52
N GLN A 36 -0.27 7.54 12.51
CA GLN A 36 -1.14 8.30 11.61
C GLN A 36 -2.11 7.39 10.86
N LEU A 37 -1.62 6.25 10.36
CA LEU A 37 -2.45 5.29 9.64
C LEU A 37 -3.50 4.63 10.54
N ALA A 38 -3.19 4.45 11.83
CA ALA A 38 -4.12 3.84 12.78
C ALA A 38 -5.39 4.68 12.96
N PHE A 39 -5.30 5.99 12.81
CA PHE A 39 -6.43 6.91 12.98
C PHE A 39 -7.02 7.40 11.67
N LEU A 40 -6.48 6.98 10.54
CA LEU A 40 -6.95 7.44 9.25
C LEU A 40 -8.18 6.63 8.79
N PRO A 41 -9.34 7.27 8.59
CA PRO A 41 -10.56 6.54 8.20
C PRO A 41 -10.61 6.25 6.70
N LYS A 42 -9.57 5.59 6.18
CA LYS A 42 -9.48 5.19 4.78
C LYS A 42 -9.30 3.69 4.69
N ARG A 43 -9.94 3.08 3.70
CA ARG A 43 -9.86 1.63 3.50
C ARG A 43 -8.43 1.15 3.24
N ALA A 44 -7.64 1.95 2.54
CA ALA A 44 -6.25 1.59 2.22
C ALA A 44 -5.31 1.72 3.42
N ALA A 45 -5.70 2.41 4.49
CA ALA A 45 -4.83 2.66 5.64
C ALA A 45 -4.40 1.37 6.34
N LEU A 46 -5.31 0.42 6.52
CA LEU A 46 -5.01 -0.84 7.20
C LEU A 46 -3.98 -1.70 6.45
N PRO A 47 -4.14 -1.98 5.13
CA PRO A 47 -3.12 -2.72 4.39
C PRO A 47 -1.77 -2.02 4.36
N VAL A 48 -1.75 -0.70 4.20
CA VAL A 48 -0.50 0.07 4.20
C VAL A 48 0.17 0.02 5.57
N ALA A 49 -0.60 0.12 6.66
CA ALA A 49 -0.07 -0.01 8.01
C ALA A 49 0.55 -1.38 8.26
N LYS A 50 -0.09 -2.45 7.78
CA LYS A 50 0.45 -3.80 7.89
C LYS A 50 1.75 -3.95 7.12
N LEU A 51 1.82 -3.39 5.92
CA LEU A 51 3.04 -3.42 5.11
C LEU A 51 4.17 -2.68 5.82
N LEU A 52 3.89 -1.52 6.38
CA LEU A 52 4.86 -0.70 7.10
C LEU A 52 5.37 -1.43 8.35
N LYS A 53 4.49 -2.06 9.12
CA LYS A 53 4.88 -2.86 10.28
C LYS A 53 5.78 -4.03 9.88
N SER A 54 5.47 -4.69 8.77
CA SER A 54 6.31 -5.75 8.20
C SER A 54 7.71 -5.23 7.86
N GLY A 55 7.78 -4.04 7.27
CA GLY A 55 9.06 -3.39 6.94
C GLY A 55 9.88 -3.06 8.17
N VAL A 56 9.24 -2.55 9.22
CA VAL A 56 9.92 -2.24 10.48
C VAL A 56 10.46 -3.52 11.13
N ALA A 57 9.68 -4.59 11.15
CA ALA A 57 10.12 -5.88 11.66
C ALA A 57 11.34 -6.42 10.89
N ALA A 58 11.30 -6.36 9.55
CA ALA A 58 12.42 -6.78 8.72
C ALA A 58 13.67 -5.94 8.96
N ALA A 59 13.51 -4.64 9.17
CA ALA A 59 14.61 -3.73 9.48
C ALA A 59 15.27 -4.07 10.82
N LYS A 60 14.46 -4.43 11.82
CA LYS A 60 14.99 -4.85 13.13
C LYS A 60 15.79 -6.14 13.02
N GLU A 61 15.31 -7.11 12.22
CA GLU A 61 16.05 -8.35 11.98
C GLU A 61 17.39 -8.11 11.32
N ARG A 62 17.50 -7.07 10.48
CA ARG A 62 18.76 -6.71 9.83
C ARG A 62 19.64 -5.77 10.66
N GLY A 63 19.19 -5.41 11.85
CA GLY A 63 19.96 -4.55 12.75
C GLY A 63 20.02 -3.08 12.34
N LEU A 64 19.02 -2.59 11.62
CA LEU A 64 19.00 -1.19 11.15
C LEU A 64 18.63 -0.17 12.24
N GLY A 65 18.30 -0.64 13.45
CA GLY A 65 17.94 0.23 14.56
C GLY A 65 16.47 0.65 14.56
N ASP A 66 16.14 1.58 15.47
CA ASP A 66 14.76 2.00 15.70
C ASP A 66 14.40 3.31 15.00
N ASP A 67 15.37 4.03 14.47
CA ASP A 67 15.19 5.35 13.88
C ASP A 67 15.04 5.23 12.37
N LEU A 68 13.88 4.69 11.95
CA LEU A 68 13.59 4.40 10.56
C LEU A 68 12.71 5.48 9.94
N TRP A 69 13.02 5.81 8.68
CA TRP A 69 12.25 6.76 7.89
C TRP A 69 11.73 6.06 6.62
N ILE A 70 10.59 6.50 6.16
CA ILE A 70 10.06 6.05 4.87
C ILE A 70 10.73 6.87 3.79
N SER A 71 11.78 6.30 3.19
CA SER A 71 12.58 7.00 2.18
C SER A 71 11.92 7.00 0.81
N GLN A 72 11.15 5.95 0.49
CA GLN A 72 10.51 5.84 -0.80
C GLN A 72 9.23 5.03 -0.70
N VAL A 73 8.18 5.48 -1.36
CA VAL A 73 6.93 4.73 -1.53
C VAL A 73 6.53 4.83 -3.00
N LEU A 74 6.40 3.70 -3.65
CA LEU A 74 5.90 3.61 -5.01
C LEU A 74 4.54 2.91 -5.00
N THR A 75 3.57 3.53 -5.66
CA THR A 75 2.21 3.01 -5.75
C THR A 75 1.87 2.87 -7.23
N ASP A 76 1.88 1.65 -7.73
CA ASP A 76 1.70 1.36 -9.13
C ASP A 76 0.41 0.58 -9.38
N GLN A 77 -0.18 0.82 -10.54
CA GLN A 77 -1.37 0.08 -10.95
C GLN A 77 -0.99 -1.34 -11.35
N GLY A 78 -1.64 -2.33 -10.73
CA GLY A 78 -1.50 -3.72 -11.11
C GLY A 78 -2.51 -4.10 -12.20
N PRO A 79 -2.55 -5.39 -12.60
CA PRO A 79 -3.50 -5.84 -13.58
C PRO A 79 -4.94 -5.70 -13.09
N ALA A 80 -5.82 -5.25 -13.97
CA ALA A 80 -7.23 -5.13 -13.67
C ALA A 80 -7.92 -6.49 -13.83
N LEU A 81 -8.76 -6.84 -12.86
CA LEU A 81 -9.61 -8.02 -12.94
C LEU A 81 -10.87 -7.66 -13.70
N LYS A 82 -11.11 -8.35 -14.81
CA LYS A 82 -12.28 -8.12 -15.64
C LYS A 82 -13.38 -9.10 -15.26
N ARG A 83 -14.57 -8.59 -15.00
CA ARG A 83 -15.77 -9.38 -14.70
C ARG A 83 -16.89 -8.91 -15.60
N ARG A 84 -17.81 -9.82 -15.94
CA ARG A 84 -19.00 -9.49 -16.68
C ARG A 84 -20.20 -9.43 -15.76
N LEU A 85 -20.97 -8.35 -15.90
CA LEU A 85 -22.27 -8.24 -15.26
C LEU A 85 -23.33 -8.56 -16.32
N ILE A 86 -24.24 -9.48 -16.00
CA ILE A 86 -25.36 -9.77 -16.86
C ILE A 86 -26.47 -8.77 -16.54
N ASN A 87 -26.76 -7.90 -17.48
CA ASN A 87 -27.84 -6.93 -17.35
C ASN A 87 -29.16 -7.56 -17.80
N SER A 88 -30.30 -6.91 -17.49
CA SER A 88 -31.61 -7.33 -17.96
C SER A 88 -31.66 -7.40 -19.51
N ARG A 89 -32.48 -8.28 -20.04
CA ARG A 89 -32.66 -8.52 -21.50
C ARG A 89 -31.42 -9.15 -22.16
N GLY A 90 -30.64 -9.94 -21.43
CA GLY A 90 -29.51 -10.67 -21.99
C GLY A 90 -28.30 -9.83 -22.37
N ARG A 91 -28.29 -8.55 -22.03
CA ARG A 91 -27.13 -7.70 -22.26
C ARG A 91 -26.10 -7.93 -21.15
N SER A 92 -24.80 -7.86 -21.49
CA SER A 92 -23.73 -7.94 -20.52
C SER A 92 -22.88 -6.67 -20.58
N SER A 93 -22.39 -6.23 -19.42
CA SER A 93 -21.43 -5.14 -19.33
C SER A 93 -20.16 -5.61 -18.66
N GLN A 94 -19.04 -4.98 -19.00
CA GLN A 94 -17.75 -5.33 -18.43
C GLN A 94 -17.51 -4.54 -17.14
N LEU A 95 -17.19 -5.26 -16.07
CA LEU A 95 -16.80 -4.65 -14.80
C LEU A 95 -15.31 -4.85 -14.62
N LYS A 96 -14.58 -3.76 -14.38
CA LYS A 96 -13.15 -3.78 -14.10
C LYS A 96 -12.91 -3.59 -12.60
N LYS A 97 -12.17 -4.51 -11.99
CA LYS A 97 -11.72 -4.37 -10.60
C LYS A 97 -10.22 -4.13 -10.63
N PHE A 98 -9.82 -2.99 -10.11
CA PHE A 98 -8.42 -2.57 -10.14
C PHE A 98 -7.64 -3.18 -8.98
N THR A 99 -6.35 -3.43 -9.24
CA THR A 99 -5.39 -3.83 -8.22
C THR A 99 -4.25 -2.83 -8.16
N THR A 100 -3.54 -2.82 -7.05
CA THR A 100 -2.45 -1.89 -6.80
C THR A 100 -1.26 -2.64 -6.22
N HIS A 101 -0.07 -2.28 -6.67
CA HIS A 101 1.19 -2.76 -6.08
C HIS A 101 1.84 -1.62 -5.32
N ILE A 102 2.33 -1.91 -4.12
CA ILE A 102 3.01 -0.93 -3.28
C ILE A 102 4.42 -1.43 -3.01
N VAL A 103 5.41 -0.56 -3.22
CA VAL A 103 6.80 -0.81 -2.85
C VAL A 103 7.19 0.27 -1.85
N LEU A 104 7.64 -0.16 -0.69
CA LEU A 104 7.97 0.75 0.41
C LEU A 104 9.39 0.47 0.86
N THR A 105 10.21 1.51 0.94
CA THR A 105 11.61 1.42 1.35
C THR A 105 11.81 2.22 2.64
N LEU A 106 12.40 1.55 3.63
CA LEU A 106 12.76 2.15 4.92
C LEU A 106 14.30 2.27 5.03
N SER A 107 14.72 3.36 5.56
CA SER A 107 16.16 3.57 5.81
C SER A 107 16.43 4.31 7.10
#